data_f73f656576243f622bbb8d43c5969c61
#
_entry.id   f73f656576243f622bbb8d43c5969c61
#
_cell.length_a   1.000
_cell.length_b   1.000
_cell.length_c   1.000
_cell.angle_alpha   90.00
_cell.angle_beta   90.00
_cell.angle_gamma   90.00
#
_symmetry.space_group_name_H-M   'P 1'
#
loop_
_entity.id
_entity.type
_entity.pdbx_description
1 polymer ?
#
loop_
_entity_poly.entity_id
_entity_poly.type
_entity_poly.pdbx_seq_one_letter_code
_entity_poly.pdbx_strand_id
1 'polypeptide(L)'
;MHYYAYVFIAAAALPGSTAFAQVSAGGDAAKGEQVFKQCMTCHRIGPDAKNLVGPALTGVIGRQSGTAPGFAYSTLNKAAGENGLVWSDDLIFQYLPDPNAFLKKFLTDKGKPELATGSTKMAFKLGDEQQRKDVIAYLNKFSDKK
;
A
#
# COMPACT_ATOMS: atom_id res chain seq x y z
N MET A 1 36.24 43.84 -43.44
CA MET A 1 36.36 42.67 -42.57
C MET A 1 35.10 42.56 -41.78
N HIS A 2 34.22 41.60 -42.09
CA HIS A 2 32.93 41.39 -41.36
C HIS A 2 33.09 40.14 -40.53
N TYR A 3 33.01 40.29 -39.20
CA TYR A 3 33.03 39.18 -38.26
C TYR A 3 31.56 38.73 -38.00
N TYR A 4 31.21 37.53 -38.47
CA TYR A 4 29.95 36.88 -38.10
C TYR A 4 30.15 36.15 -36.78
N ALA A 5 29.46 36.60 -35.73
CA ALA A 5 29.40 35.90 -34.46
C ALA A 5 28.34 34.79 -34.55
N TYR A 6 28.75 33.55 -34.43
CA TYR A 6 27.84 32.40 -34.30
C TYR A 6 27.38 32.29 -32.84
N VAL A 7 26.10 32.50 -32.62
CA VAL A 7 25.47 32.24 -31.33
C VAL A 7 25.09 30.76 -31.27
N PHE A 8 25.77 29.99 -30.41
CA PHE A 8 25.39 28.62 -30.13
C PHE A 8 24.26 28.64 -29.10
N ILE A 9 23.04 28.25 -29.51
CA ILE A 9 21.93 27.99 -28.60
C ILE A 9 22.09 26.57 -28.08
N ALA A 10 22.49 26.41 -26.82
CA ALA A 10 22.50 25.14 -26.12
C ALA A 10 21.06 24.77 -25.73
N ALA A 11 20.51 23.78 -26.39
CA ALA A 11 19.23 23.17 -25.97
C ALA A 11 19.46 22.35 -24.71
N ALA A 12 18.97 22.84 -23.58
CA ALA A 12 18.92 22.09 -22.33
C ALA A 12 17.83 21.04 -22.42
N ALA A 13 18.21 19.77 -22.56
CA ALA A 13 17.29 18.64 -22.43
C ALA A 13 16.90 18.48 -20.94
N LEU A 14 15.63 18.70 -20.62
CA LEU A 14 15.08 18.41 -19.32
C LEU A 14 14.97 16.88 -19.13
N PRO A 15 15.47 16.31 -18.02
CA PRO A 15 15.26 14.91 -17.74
C PRO A 15 13.76 14.68 -17.51
N GLY A 16 13.15 13.86 -18.35
CA GLY A 16 11.78 13.43 -18.20
C GLY A 16 11.64 12.65 -16.88
N SER A 17 10.93 13.23 -15.93
CA SER A 17 10.50 12.52 -14.73
C SER A 17 9.54 11.42 -15.18
N THR A 18 9.97 10.16 -15.12
CA THR A 18 9.09 9.01 -15.23
C THR A 18 8.19 9.00 -13.98
N ALA A 19 7.01 9.56 -14.12
CA ALA A 19 5.97 9.40 -13.11
C ALA A 19 5.64 7.91 -13.05
N PHE A 20 6.07 7.23 -11.97
CA PHE A 20 5.52 5.93 -11.62
C PHE A 20 4.01 6.14 -11.42
N ALA A 21 3.21 5.55 -12.30
CA ALA A 21 1.77 5.56 -12.17
C ALA A 21 1.42 4.88 -10.84
N GLN A 22 0.95 5.66 -9.88
CA GLN A 22 0.47 5.12 -8.62
C GLN A 22 -0.72 4.20 -8.91
N VAL A 23 -0.77 3.03 -8.31
CA VAL A 23 -1.84 2.03 -8.52
C VAL A 23 -3.22 2.58 -8.15
N SER A 24 -3.28 3.63 -7.34
CA SER A 24 -4.49 4.42 -7.09
C SER A 24 -4.99 5.19 -8.33
N ALA A 25 -4.18 5.30 -9.41
CA ALA A 25 -4.63 5.86 -10.68
C ALA A 25 -5.71 4.95 -11.28
N GLY A 26 -6.98 5.40 -11.22
CA GLY A 26 -8.15 4.67 -11.71
C GLY A 26 -9.05 4.08 -10.63
N GLY A 27 -8.77 4.27 -9.34
CA GLY A 27 -9.67 3.93 -8.24
C GLY A 27 -10.67 5.06 -7.93
N ASP A 28 -11.91 4.68 -7.65
CA ASP A 28 -13.00 5.57 -7.23
C ASP A 28 -13.26 5.41 -5.74
N ALA A 29 -12.98 6.44 -4.94
CA ALA A 29 -13.13 6.38 -3.48
C ALA A 29 -14.58 6.20 -3.02
N ALA A 30 -15.59 6.69 -3.78
CA ALA A 30 -16.99 6.49 -3.44
C ALA A 30 -17.41 5.03 -3.66
N LYS A 31 -16.93 4.40 -4.72
CA LYS A 31 -17.09 2.96 -4.94
C LYS A 31 -16.29 2.17 -3.89
N GLY A 32 -15.09 2.63 -3.55
CA GLY A 32 -14.24 2.04 -2.53
C GLY A 32 -14.90 2.01 -1.16
N GLU A 33 -15.69 3.01 -0.80
CA GLU A 33 -16.50 3.01 0.42
C GLU A 33 -17.52 1.86 0.42
N GLN A 34 -18.13 1.57 -0.73
CA GLN A 34 -19.05 0.43 -0.84
C GLN A 34 -18.30 -0.91 -0.73
N VAL A 35 -17.13 -1.02 -1.36
CA VAL A 35 -16.26 -2.20 -1.23
C VAL A 35 -15.82 -2.38 0.21
N PHE A 36 -15.48 -1.29 0.92
CA PHE A 36 -15.03 -1.32 2.30
C PHE A 36 -16.05 -1.91 3.28
N LYS A 37 -17.33 -1.91 2.94
CA LYS A 37 -18.36 -2.58 3.75
C LYS A 37 -18.06 -4.05 4.01
N GLN A 38 -17.39 -4.73 3.07
CA GLN A 38 -16.93 -6.11 3.25
C GLN A 38 -15.78 -6.20 4.28
N CYS A 39 -14.99 -5.14 4.40
CA CYS A 39 -13.87 -5.06 5.35
C CYS A 39 -14.35 -4.75 6.77
N MET A 40 -15.52 -4.11 6.91
CA MET A 40 -16.09 -3.66 8.19
C MET A 40 -16.45 -4.79 9.13
N THR A 41 -16.53 -6.02 8.67
CA THR A 41 -16.67 -7.20 9.52
C THR A 41 -15.50 -7.31 10.51
N CYS A 42 -14.30 -6.88 10.10
CA CYS A 42 -13.08 -7.00 10.89
C CYS A 42 -12.39 -5.66 11.17
N HIS A 43 -12.61 -4.64 10.36
CA HIS A 43 -11.87 -3.37 10.44
C HIS A 43 -12.77 -2.17 10.70
N ARG A 44 -12.16 -1.11 11.27
CA ARG A 44 -12.76 0.23 11.31
C ARG A 44 -11.77 1.24 10.69
N ILE A 45 -12.32 2.36 10.23
CA ILE A 45 -11.55 3.47 9.66
C ILE A 45 -12.20 4.80 10.06
N GLY A 46 -11.42 5.85 10.16
CA GLY A 46 -11.85 7.19 10.57
C GLY A 46 -11.16 7.64 11.87
N PRO A 47 -11.47 8.86 12.36
CA PRO A 47 -10.75 9.49 13.48
C PRO A 47 -10.76 8.67 14.77
N ASP A 48 -11.91 8.04 15.09
CA ASP A 48 -12.11 7.28 16.34
C ASP A 48 -12.11 5.76 16.12
N ALA A 49 -11.52 5.31 15.01
CA ALA A 49 -11.51 3.89 14.66
C ALA A 49 -10.74 3.07 15.70
N LYS A 50 -11.38 2.01 16.19
CA LYS A 50 -10.81 1.05 17.14
C LYS A 50 -10.52 -0.28 16.46
N ASN A 51 -9.55 -1.02 17.04
CA ASN A 51 -9.30 -2.39 16.64
C ASN A 51 -10.52 -3.27 16.94
N LEU A 52 -10.76 -4.23 16.07
CA LEU A 52 -11.75 -5.31 16.24
C LEU A 52 -11.04 -6.65 16.02
N VAL A 53 -11.63 -7.54 15.19
CA VAL A 53 -10.97 -8.77 14.73
C VAL A 53 -9.71 -8.45 13.94
N GLY A 54 -9.71 -7.33 13.20
CA GLY A 54 -8.56 -6.72 12.53
C GLY A 54 -8.18 -5.36 13.14
N PRO A 55 -7.00 -4.83 12.79
CA PRO A 55 -6.57 -3.51 13.27
C PRO A 55 -7.39 -2.39 12.64
N ALA A 56 -7.44 -1.24 13.32
CA ALA A 56 -7.93 0.00 12.73
C ALA A 56 -7.07 0.40 11.52
N LEU A 57 -7.70 0.84 10.45
CA LEU A 57 -7.04 1.14 9.16
C LEU A 57 -6.79 2.62 8.91
N THR A 58 -7.19 3.52 9.83
CA THR A 58 -6.83 4.93 9.75
C THR A 58 -5.31 5.07 9.71
N GLY A 59 -4.78 5.75 8.69
CA GLY A 59 -3.34 5.92 8.52
C GLY A 59 -2.59 4.64 8.13
N VAL A 60 -3.26 3.64 7.55
CA VAL A 60 -2.61 2.37 7.16
C VAL A 60 -1.58 2.57 6.06
N ILE A 61 -1.83 3.46 5.09
CA ILE A 61 -0.87 3.78 4.05
C ILE A 61 0.27 4.59 4.68
N GLY A 62 1.49 4.11 4.49
CA GLY A 62 2.69 4.64 5.13
C GLY A 62 3.02 4.01 6.48
N ARG A 63 2.17 3.11 7.01
CA ARG A 63 2.40 2.41 8.27
C ARG A 63 3.20 1.12 8.07
N GLN A 64 4.15 0.86 8.97
CA GLN A 64 4.85 -0.42 9.00
C GLN A 64 3.87 -1.56 9.34
N SER A 65 3.99 -2.70 8.66
CA SER A 65 3.19 -3.89 8.96
C SER A 65 3.39 -4.34 10.42
N GLY A 66 2.32 -4.76 11.04
CA GLY A 66 2.39 -5.29 12.41
C GLY A 66 2.47 -4.26 13.54
N THR A 67 2.20 -2.96 13.27
CA THR A 67 2.46 -1.88 14.25
C THR A 67 1.24 -1.05 14.65
N ALA A 68 0.01 -1.40 14.25
CA ALA A 68 -1.15 -0.67 14.76
C ALA A 68 -1.22 -0.81 16.28
N PRO A 69 -1.37 0.33 17.00
CA PRO A 69 -1.35 0.32 18.46
C PRO A 69 -2.41 -0.61 19.05
N GLY A 70 -2.03 -1.42 20.03
CA GLY A 70 -2.94 -2.29 20.78
C GLY A 70 -3.50 -3.49 20.03
N PHE A 71 -3.07 -3.75 18.78
CA PHE A 71 -3.51 -4.94 18.04
C PHE A 71 -2.51 -6.09 18.15
N ALA A 72 -3.01 -7.29 18.46
CA ALA A 72 -2.19 -8.51 18.54
C ALA A 72 -2.05 -9.15 17.15
N TYR A 73 -1.01 -8.78 16.42
CA TYR A 73 -0.70 -9.34 15.11
C TYR A 73 -0.18 -10.77 15.17
N SER A 74 -0.30 -11.50 14.03
CA SER A 74 0.43 -12.74 13.83
C SER A 74 1.94 -12.53 13.77
N THR A 75 2.72 -13.57 14.07
CA THR A 75 4.18 -13.55 13.91
C THR A 75 4.57 -13.21 12.48
N LEU A 76 3.83 -13.72 11.49
CA LEU A 76 4.06 -13.48 10.07
C LEU A 76 3.95 -11.99 9.71
N ASN A 77 2.92 -11.28 10.19
CA ASN A 77 2.77 -9.84 9.96
C ASN A 77 3.88 -9.02 10.64
N LYS A 78 4.25 -9.40 11.87
CA LYS A 78 5.34 -8.73 12.60
C LYS A 78 6.67 -8.91 11.89
N ALA A 79 6.99 -10.15 11.51
CA ALA A 79 8.22 -10.46 10.78
C ALA A 79 8.32 -9.67 9.45
N ALA A 80 7.22 -9.57 8.70
CA ALA A 80 7.20 -8.76 7.48
C ALA A 80 7.51 -7.28 7.75
N GLY A 81 6.90 -6.70 8.78
CA GLY A 81 7.16 -5.31 9.18
C GLY A 81 8.59 -5.07 9.64
N GLU A 82 9.14 -5.96 10.47
CA GLU A 82 10.53 -5.92 10.94
C GLU A 82 11.54 -6.07 9.79
N ASN A 83 11.12 -6.68 8.68
CA ASN A 83 11.93 -6.81 7.47
C ASN A 83 11.56 -5.79 6.38
N GLY A 84 10.93 -4.68 6.77
CA GLY A 84 10.79 -3.50 5.92
C GLY A 84 9.47 -3.41 5.14
N LEU A 85 8.44 -4.18 5.50
CA LEU A 85 7.11 -4.00 4.89
C LEU A 85 6.45 -2.74 5.48
N VAL A 86 6.43 -1.69 4.68
CA VAL A 86 5.65 -0.46 4.93
C VAL A 86 4.55 -0.40 3.88
N TRP A 87 3.31 -0.26 4.32
CA TRP A 87 2.16 -0.29 3.43
C TRP A 87 2.14 0.89 2.47
N SER A 88 2.07 0.61 1.19
CA SER A 88 1.81 1.55 0.10
C SER A 88 0.58 1.07 -0.69
N ASP A 89 0.07 1.92 -1.57
CA ASP A 89 -1.01 1.56 -2.49
C ASP A 89 -0.69 0.28 -3.25
N ASP A 90 0.52 0.18 -3.83
CA ASP A 90 0.97 -0.98 -4.59
C ASP A 90 1.05 -2.26 -3.73
N LEU A 91 1.59 -2.15 -2.52
CA LEU A 91 1.73 -3.30 -1.64
C LEU A 91 0.38 -3.78 -1.10
N ILE A 92 -0.54 -2.87 -0.80
CA ILE A 92 -1.93 -3.22 -0.44
C ILE A 92 -2.63 -3.88 -1.64
N PHE A 93 -2.44 -3.35 -2.84
CA PHE A 93 -3.02 -3.92 -4.06
C PHE A 93 -2.55 -5.37 -4.30
N GLN A 94 -1.27 -5.66 -4.07
CA GLN A 94 -0.69 -7.00 -4.19
C GLN A 94 -1.10 -7.93 -3.03
N TYR A 95 -1.32 -7.36 -1.85
CA TYR A 95 -1.67 -8.10 -0.62
C TYR A 95 -3.10 -8.64 -0.65
N LEU A 96 -4.06 -7.84 -1.11
CA LEU A 96 -5.49 -8.13 -0.99
C LEU A 96 -5.96 -9.43 -1.69
N PRO A 97 -5.38 -9.89 -2.83
CA PRO A 97 -5.79 -11.16 -3.45
C PRO A 97 -5.51 -12.40 -2.58
N ASP A 98 -4.41 -12.40 -1.86
CA ASP A 98 -4.03 -13.46 -0.93
C ASP A 98 -3.07 -12.94 0.13
N PRO A 99 -3.57 -12.44 1.27
CA PRO A 99 -2.76 -11.89 2.34
C PRO A 99 -1.66 -12.83 2.83
N ASN A 100 -1.98 -14.11 2.95
CA ASN A 100 -1.03 -15.08 3.49
C ASN A 100 0.12 -15.36 2.50
N ALA A 101 -0.22 -15.60 1.24
CA ALA A 101 0.77 -15.83 0.19
C ALA A 101 1.67 -14.62 -0.03
N PHE A 102 1.09 -13.40 0.00
CA PHE A 102 1.84 -12.16 -0.13
C PHE A 102 2.90 -12.01 0.96
N LEU A 103 2.53 -12.18 2.24
CA LEU A 103 3.47 -12.02 3.36
C LEU A 103 4.61 -13.04 3.31
N LYS A 104 4.30 -14.28 2.97
CA LYS A 104 5.31 -15.33 2.81
C LYS A 104 6.27 -15.04 1.66
N LYS A 105 5.72 -14.62 0.51
CA LYS A 105 6.53 -14.23 -0.64
C LYS A 105 7.42 -13.04 -0.31
N PHE A 106 6.87 -12.00 0.35
CA PHE A 106 7.62 -10.82 0.76
C PHE A 106 8.86 -11.19 1.59
N LEU A 107 8.69 -12.04 2.61
CA LEU A 107 9.80 -12.49 3.45
C LEU A 107 10.81 -13.34 2.68
N THR A 108 10.35 -14.22 1.80
CA THR A 108 11.23 -15.01 0.94
C THR A 108 12.06 -14.14 0.01
N ASP A 109 11.44 -13.14 -0.61
CA ASP A 109 12.11 -12.17 -1.49
C ASP A 109 13.12 -11.29 -0.73
N LYS A 110 12.90 -11.09 0.57
CA LYS A 110 13.87 -10.43 1.48
C LYS A 110 15.01 -11.35 1.95
N GLY A 111 15.06 -12.58 1.48
CA GLY A 111 16.06 -13.56 1.91
C GLY A 111 15.82 -14.09 3.31
N LYS A 112 14.57 -14.11 3.77
CA LYS A 112 14.15 -14.56 5.09
C LYS A 112 13.08 -15.67 5.00
N PRO A 113 13.32 -16.76 4.20
CA PRO A 113 12.33 -17.81 4.04
C PRO A 113 12.01 -18.54 5.37
N GLU A 114 12.96 -18.57 6.31
CA GLU A 114 12.78 -19.15 7.64
C GLU A 114 11.71 -18.43 8.47
N LEU A 115 11.45 -17.14 8.18
CA LEU A 115 10.40 -16.34 8.84
C LEU A 115 9.04 -16.44 8.12
N ALA A 116 9.00 -16.99 6.92
CA ALA A 116 7.78 -17.14 6.11
C ALA A 116 6.90 -18.31 6.60
N THR A 117 6.72 -18.41 7.91
CA THR A 117 5.99 -19.49 8.59
C THR A 117 4.70 -19.01 9.24
N GLY A 118 3.83 -19.94 9.57
CA GLY A 118 2.54 -19.62 10.18
C GLY A 118 1.56 -19.01 9.19
N SER A 119 0.60 -18.25 9.72
CA SER A 119 -0.47 -17.63 8.93
C SER A 119 -0.81 -16.23 9.45
N THR A 120 -1.24 -15.36 8.54
CA THR A 120 -1.88 -14.10 8.93
C THR A 120 -3.26 -14.36 9.54
N LYS A 121 -3.73 -13.45 10.39
CA LYS A 121 -5.10 -13.50 10.93
C LYS A 121 -6.15 -13.04 9.92
N MET A 122 -5.74 -12.40 8.81
CA MET A 122 -6.64 -11.96 7.75
C MET A 122 -6.85 -13.08 6.73
N ALA A 123 -7.99 -13.76 6.83
CA ALA A 123 -8.38 -14.82 5.90
C ALA A 123 -9.14 -14.29 4.67
N PHE A 124 -9.66 -13.06 4.72
CA PHE A 124 -10.40 -12.44 3.62
C PHE A 124 -9.50 -12.17 2.41
N LYS A 125 -10.03 -12.40 1.21
CA LYS A 125 -9.34 -12.17 -0.06
C LYS A 125 -10.22 -11.31 -0.97
N LEU A 126 -9.60 -10.33 -1.62
CA LEU A 126 -10.25 -9.46 -2.60
C LEU A 126 -9.56 -9.63 -3.96
N GLY A 127 -10.12 -10.51 -4.79
CA GLY A 127 -9.53 -10.87 -6.10
C GLY A 127 -9.80 -9.86 -7.21
N ASP A 128 -10.93 -9.14 -7.14
CA ASP A 128 -11.33 -8.18 -8.18
C ASP A 128 -10.39 -6.99 -8.24
N GLU A 129 -9.81 -6.75 -9.42
CA GLU A 129 -8.80 -5.70 -9.60
C GLU A 129 -9.36 -4.29 -9.41
N GLN A 130 -10.57 -4.01 -9.96
CA GLN A 130 -11.17 -2.69 -9.83
C GLN A 130 -11.60 -2.41 -8.39
N GLN A 131 -12.17 -3.38 -7.70
CA GLN A 131 -12.51 -3.23 -6.29
C GLN A 131 -11.27 -2.96 -5.42
N ARG A 132 -10.14 -3.57 -5.73
CA ARG A 132 -8.87 -3.26 -5.02
C ARG A 132 -8.43 -1.81 -5.25
N LYS A 133 -8.49 -1.32 -6.51
CA LYS A 133 -8.19 0.08 -6.81
C LYS A 133 -9.13 1.03 -6.08
N ASP A 134 -10.41 0.74 -6.11
CA ASP A 134 -11.44 1.57 -5.47
C ASP A 134 -11.26 1.63 -3.95
N VAL A 135 -11.06 0.48 -3.28
CA VAL A 135 -10.89 0.47 -1.81
C VAL A 135 -9.59 1.15 -1.39
N ILE A 136 -8.50 1.05 -2.17
CA ILE A 136 -7.26 1.77 -1.90
C ILE A 136 -7.47 3.28 -2.02
N ALA A 137 -8.21 3.74 -3.04
CA ALA A 137 -8.59 5.15 -3.17
C ALA A 137 -9.40 5.64 -1.95
N TYR A 138 -10.27 4.80 -1.40
CA TYR A 138 -11.00 5.10 -0.17
C TYR A 138 -10.08 5.15 1.06
N LEU A 139 -9.16 4.19 1.23
CA LEU A 139 -8.19 4.17 2.33
C LEU A 139 -7.31 5.44 2.32
N ASN A 140 -6.95 5.94 1.15
CA ASN A 140 -6.16 7.16 1.00
C ASN A 140 -6.83 8.42 1.57
N LYS A 141 -8.17 8.44 1.69
CA LYS A 141 -8.89 9.56 2.33
C LYS A 141 -8.56 9.69 3.82
N PHE A 142 -8.09 8.62 4.45
CA PHE A 142 -7.79 8.52 5.88
C PHE A 142 -6.29 8.34 6.15
N SER A 143 -5.47 8.61 5.16
CA SER A 143 -4.01 8.59 5.28
C SER A 143 -3.49 10.00 5.44
N ASP A 144 -2.51 10.18 6.33
CA ASP A 144 -1.84 11.47 6.48
C ASP A 144 -1.10 11.78 5.18
N LYS A 145 -1.57 12.77 4.45
CA LYS A 145 -0.84 13.33 3.32
C LYS A 145 0.34 14.11 3.90
N LYS A 146 1.49 13.46 3.93
CA LYS A 146 2.76 14.15 4.20
C LYS A 146 3.25 14.85 2.93
#